data_3598ce042b3444722cd634d9c83aa5e0
#
_entry.id   3598ce042b3444722cd634d9c83aa5e0
#
_cell.length_a   1.000
_cell.length_b   1.000
_cell.length_c   1.000
_cell.angle_alpha   90.00
_cell.angle_beta   90.00
_cell.angle_gamma   90.00
#
_symmetry.space_group_name_H-M   'P 1'
#
loop_
_entity.id
_entity.type
_entity.pdbx_description
1 polymer ?
#
loop_
_entity_poly.entity_id
_entity_poly.type
_entity_poly.pdbx_seq_one_letter_code
_entity_poly.pdbx_strand_id
1 'polypeptide(L)'
;MKIEELENPPQWLLDADTVFENVEIIDGIVHWNGGIWRDGIWHNGVWKDGIWENGVWHDGIWENGTWDNGVWNEGIWYKGTWKNGTWLNGVWNEGYWFNGVWKYGRWHGGYWYGGRWEKGYKWEGGKDNLVLSDTPPSND
;
A
#
# COMPACT_ATOMS: atom_id res chain seq x y z
N MET A 1 8.22 15.14 12.12
CA MET A 1 9.27 14.90 13.13
C MET A 1 9.72 13.44 13.07
N LYS A 2 10.84 13.13 13.67
CA LYS A 2 11.30 11.74 13.78
C LYS A 2 10.45 10.98 14.80
N ILE A 3 10.42 9.64 14.65
CA ILE A 3 9.64 8.79 15.57
C ILE A 3 10.05 9.04 17.03
N GLU A 4 11.35 9.16 17.31
CA GLU A 4 11.85 9.37 18.67
C GLU A 4 11.41 10.70 19.29
N GLU A 5 10.93 11.65 18.49
CA GLU A 5 10.45 12.94 18.94
C GLU A 5 8.94 12.96 19.18
N LEU A 6 8.23 11.91 18.80
CA LEU A 6 6.78 11.83 18.95
C LEU A 6 6.38 11.68 20.41
N GLU A 7 5.25 12.27 20.77
CA GLU A 7 4.62 12.08 22.08
C GLU A 7 3.75 10.83 22.00
N ASN A 8 4.00 9.85 22.87
CA ASN A 8 3.25 8.59 22.97
C ASN A 8 3.08 7.85 21.63
N PRO A 9 4.16 7.59 20.89
CA PRO A 9 4.03 6.83 19.64
C PRO A 9 3.60 5.39 19.93
N PRO A 10 2.84 4.76 19.03
CA PRO A 10 2.49 3.36 19.21
C PRO A 10 3.74 2.47 19.14
N GLN A 11 3.71 1.37 19.86
CA GLN A 11 4.87 0.48 19.95
C GLN A 11 5.30 -0.08 18.58
N TRP A 12 4.32 -0.40 17.71
CA TRP A 12 4.63 -0.92 16.37
C TRP A 12 5.46 0.08 15.54
N LEU A 13 5.26 1.38 15.77
CA LEU A 13 6.04 2.41 15.09
C LEU A 13 7.46 2.49 15.66
N LEU A 14 7.58 2.39 16.99
CA LEU A 14 8.88 2.35 17.65
C LEU A 14 9.71 1.14 17.26
N ASP A 15 9.07 0.00 17.02
CA ASP A 15 9.73 -1.26 16.66
C ASP A 15 10.18 -1.30 15.21
N ALA A 16 9.70 -0.39 14.38
CA ALA A 16 10.02 -0.39 12.96
C ALA A 16 11.46 0.07 12.70
N ASP A 17 12.05 -0.45 11.64
CA ASP A 17 13.36 -0.02 11.13
C ASP A 17 13.11 1.05 10.05
N THR A 18 13.48 2.29 10.35
CA THR A 18 13.20 3.43 9.47
C THR A 18 14.42 4.35 9.37
N VAL A 19 14.52 5.08 8.26
CA VAL A 19 15.51 6.14 8.11
C VAL A 19 14.87 7.36 7.43
N PHE A 20 15.33 8.53 7.84
CA PHE A 20 14.86 9.81 7.29
C PHE A 20 13.36 10.01 7.45
N GLU A 21 12.76 9.34 8.42
CA GLU A 21 11.31 9.42 8.60
C GLU A 21 10.86 10.82 9.02
N ASN A 22 9.72 11.22 8.49
CA ASN A 22 8.98 12.40 8.90
C ASN A 22 7.56 11.98 9.23
N VAL A 23 7.22 12.00 10.51
CA VAL A 23 5.98 11.41 11.03
C VAL A 23 5.32 12.40 11.97
N GLU A 24 4.00 12.37 12.02
CA GLU A 24 3.23 13.10 13.02
C GLU A 24 2.03 12.26 13.44
N ILE A 25 1.49 12.55 14.61
CA ILE A 25 0.27 11.91 15.11
C ILE A 25 -0.78 12.99 15.25
N ILE A 26 -1.87 12.85 14.51
CA ILE A 26 -2.99 13.80 14.49
C ILE A 26 -4.24 13.07 14.94
N ASP A 27 -4.84 13.50 16.05
CA ASP A 27 -6.02 12.85 16.61
C ASP A 27 -5.86 11.35 16.82
N GLY A 28 -4.68 10.93 17.27
CA GLY A 28 -4.36 9.52 17.51
C GLY A 28 -4.00 8.72 16.26
N ILE A 29 -4.00 9.35 15.09
CA ILE A 29 -3.71 8.68 13.81
C ILE A 29 -2.30 9.00 13.36
N VAL A 30 -1.52 7.96 13.08
CA VAL A 30 -0.16 8.10 12.55
C VAL A 30 -0.21 8.57 11.10
N HIS A 31 0.51 9.65 10.82
CA HIS A 31 0.71 10.16 9.46
C HIS A 31 2.19 10.07 9.11
N TRP A 32 2.50 9.21 8.16
CA TRP A 32 3.85 9.08 7.62
C TRP A 32 3.97 10.03 6.42
N ASN A 33 4.73 11.11 6.58
CA ASN A 33 4.83 12.15 5.56
C ASN A 33 5.98 11.94 4.58
N GLY A 34 6.98 11.16 4.95
CA GLY A 34 8.10 10.85 4.08
C GLY A 34 9.17 10.03 4.78
N GLY A 35 10.15 9.61 4.00
CA GLY A 35 11.25 8.80 4.50
C GLY A 35 11.17 7.35 4.04
N ILE A 36 11.99 6.51 4.65
CA ILE A 36 12.14 5.11 4.24
C ILE A 36 11.73 4.20 5.39
N TRP A 37 10.73 3.36 5.14
CA TRP A 37 10.34 2.25 6.01
C TRP A 37 11.09 1.00 5.52
N ARG A 38 12.09 0.56 6.26
CA ARG A 38 12.94 -0.54 5.84
C ARG A 38 12.38 -1.90 6.20
N ASP A 39 11.77 -2.02 7.38
CA ASP A 39 11.17 -3.27 7.83
C ASP A 39 10.30 -3.02 9.06
N GLY A 40 9.38 -3.94 9.32
CA GLY A 40 8.49 -3.88 10.46
C GLY A 40 7.04 -4.09 10.08
N ILE A 41 6.17 -3.87 11.06
CA ILE A 41 4.73 -4.08 10.91
C ILE A 41 4.01 -2.74 11.06
N TRP A 42 3.39 -2.29 9.99
CA TRP A 42 2.53 -1.10 9.99
C TRP A 42 1.11 -1.53 10.32
N HIS A 43 0.57 -1.07 11.45
CA HIS A 43 -0.76 -1.50 11.88
C HIS A 43 -1.87 -0.67 11.26
N ASN A 44 -1.75 0.65 11.28
CA ASN A 44 -2.80 1.52 10.76
C ASN A 44 -2.32 2.97 10.66
N GLY A 45 -3.00 3.75 9.86
CA GLY A 45 -2.73 5.17 9.70
C GLY A 45 -2.66 5.60 8.25
N VAL A 46 -2.11 6.79 8.02
CA VAL A 46 -2.01 7.38 6.68
C VAL A 46 -0.56 7.46 6.26
N TRP A 47 -0.22 6.78 5.18
CA TRP A 47 1.07 6.88 4.52
C TRP A 47 0.93 7.86 3.35
N LYS A 48 1.54 9.04 3.48
CA LYS A 48 1.39 10.09 2.46
C LYS A 48 2.38 9.95 1.32
N ASP A 49 3.63 9.65 1.64
CA ASP A 49 4.67 9.50 0.63
C ASP A 49 5.90 8.83 1.22
N GLY A 50 6.80 8.38 0.37
CA GLY A 50 8.05 7.78 0.79
C GLY A 50 8.27 6.40 0.20
N ILE A 51 9.25 5.70 0.74
CA ILE A 51 9.66 4.38 0.26
C ILE A 51 9.39 3.33 1.32
N TRP A 52 8.61 2.33 0.97
CA TRP A 52 8.39 1.13 1.76
C TRP A 52 9.25 0.01 1.18
N GLU A 53 10.31 -0.38 1.89
CA GLU A 53 11.22 -1.41 1.38
C GLU A 53 10.73 -2.82 1.66
N ASN A 54 10.25 -3.08 2.88
CA ASN A 54 9.80 -4.42 3.26
C ASN A 54 8.97 -4.38 4.53
N GLY A 55 8.26 -5.46 4.80
CA GLY A 55 7.48 -5.64 6.02
C GLY A 55 6.02 -5.96 5.74
N VAL A 56 5.21 -5.84 6.78
CA VAL A 56 3.79 -6.16 6.71
C VAL A 56 2.95 -4.91 6.95
N TRP A 57 2.09 -4.60 6.00
CA TRP A 57 1.09 -3.54 6.10
C TRP A 57 -0.24 -4.18 6.45
N HIS A 58 -0.76 -3.89 7.65
CA HIS A 58 -2.05 -4.45 8.06
C HIS A 58 -3.23 -3.70 7.51
N ASP A 59 -3.28 -2.38 7.68
CA ASP A 59 -4.43 -1.58 7.28
C ASP A 59 -4.07 -0.10 7.21
N GLY A 60 -4.93 0.68 6.60
CA GLY A 60 -4.79 2.11 6.51
C GLY A 60 -4.85 2.63 5.09
N ILE A 61 -4.39 3.86 4.92
CA ILE A 61 -4.45 4.57 3.64
C ILE A 61 -3.04 4.83 3.13
N TRP A 62 -2.74 4.33 1.94
CA TRP A 62 -1.51 4.61 1.20
C TRP A 62 -1.85 5.64 0.12
N GLU A 63 -1.37 6.87 0.27
CA GLU A 63 -1.68 7.93 -0.69
C GLU A 63 -0.74 7.92 -1.90
N ASN A 64 0.57 7.78 -1.67
CA ASN A 64 1.57 7.80 -2.74
C ASN A 64 2.90 7.23 -2.26
N GLY A 65 3.79 6.96 -3.19
CA GLY A 65 5.15 6.52 -2.92
C GLY A 65 5.49 5.21 -3.60
N THR A 66 6.59 4.61 -3.18
CA THR A 66 7.10 3.37 -3.77
C THR A 66 7.05 2.24 -2.75
N TRP A 67 6.38 1.18 -3.12
CA TRP A 67 6.33 -0.07 -2.37
C TRP A 67 7.27 -1.07 -3.05
N ASP A 68 8.39 -1.40 -2.40
CA ASP A 68 9.37 -2.31 -3.00
C ASP A 68 8.99 -3.78 -2.80
N ASN A 69 8.64 -4.17 -1.57
CA ASN A 69 8.34 -5.57 -1.26
C ASN A 69 7.60 -5.69 0.06
N GLY A 70 7.02 -6.84 0.33
CA GLY A 70 6.35 -7.15 1.57
C GLY A 70 4.92 -7.62 1.37
N VAL A 71 4.16 -7.62 2.45
CA VAL A 71 2.77 -8.12 2.46
C VAL A 71 1.81 -6.98 2.79
N TRP A 72 0.88 -6.75 1.89
CA TRP A 72 -0.24 -5.82 2.07
C TRP A 72 -1.49 -6.62 2.42
N ASN A 73 -1.99 -6.47 3.65
CA ASN A 73 -3.17 -7.23 4.08
C ASN A 73 -4.48 -6.57 3.66
N GLU A 74 -4.65 -5.29 3.97
CA GLU A 74 -5.92 -4.60 3.79
C GLU A 74 -5.69 -3.10 3.71
N GLY A 75 -6.67 -2.37 3.22
CA GLY A 75 -6.66 -0.91 3.20
C GLY A 75 -6.84 -0.34 1.81
N ILE A 76 -6.56 0.94 1.68
CA ILE A 76 -6.78 1.69 0.43
C ILE A 76 -5.45 2.19 -0.11
N TRP A 77 -5.14 1.78 -1.32
CA TRP A 77 -4.01 2.28 -2.11
C TRP A 77 -4.52 3.28 -3.12
N TYR A 78 -4.12 4.55 -3.00
CA TYR A 78 -4.56 5.58 -3.95
C TYR A 78 -3.71 5.62 -5.20
N LYS A 79 -2.41 5.74 -5.07
CA LYS A 79 -1.50 5.76 -6.23
C LYS A 79 -0.05 5.50 -5.81
N GLY A 80 0.81 5.39 -6.80
CA GLY A 80 2.22 5.15 -6.59
C GLY A 80 2.69 3.92 -7.33
N THR A 81 3.86 3.42 -6.96
CA THR A 81 4.49 2.30 -7.63
C THR A 81 4.60 1.10 -6.71
N TRP A 82 4.00 0.00 -7.12
CA TRP A 82 4.12 -1.30 -6.45
C TRP A 82 5.09 -2.16 -7.27
N LYS A 83 6.28 -2.42 -6.70
CA LYS A 83 7.30 -3.18 -7.43
C LYS A 83 7.16 -4.67 -7.28
N ASN A 84 6.92 -5.15 -6.05
CA ASN A 84 6.83 -6.58 -5.77
C ASN A 84 6.17 -6.82 -4.42
N GLY A 85 5.77 -8.06 -4.15
CA GLY A 85 5.19 -8.46 -2.89
C GLY A 85 3.83 -9.11 -3.05
N THR A 86 3.14 -9.30 -1.94
CA THR A 86 1.84 -9.96 -1.91
C THR A 86 0.75 -8.99 -1.46
N TRP A 87 -0.23 -8.80 -2.30
CA TRP A 87 -1.44 -8.03 -2.01
C TRP A 87 -2.55 -9.01 -1.67
N LEU A 88 -3.00 -9.03 -0.42
CA LEU A 88 -4.02 -9.98 0.03
C LEU A 88 -5.43 -9.48 -0.22
N ASN A 89 -5.71 -8.21 0.07
CA ASN A 89 -7.03 -7.63 -0.09
C ASN A 89 -6.98 -6.11 0.00
N GLY A 90 -8.06 -5.45 -0.36
CA GLY A 90 -8.19 -4.01 -0.25
C GLY A 90 -8.56 -3.36 -1.57
N VAL A 91 -8.45 -2.04 -1.62
CA VAL A 91 -8.83 -1.24 -2.78
C VAL A 91 -7.59 -0.60 -3.40
N TRP A 92 -7.34 -0.92 -4.65
CA TRP A 92 -6.31 -0.31 -5.47
C TRP A 92 -6.98 0.68 -6.43
N ASN A 93 -6.72 1.98 -6.25
CA ASN A 93 -7.36 2.99 -7.10
C ASN A 93 -6.58 3.27 -8.37
N GLU A 94 -5.29 3.53 -8.27
CA GLU A 94 -4.47 3.89 -9.40
C GLU A 94 -2.98 3.62 -9.13
N GLY A 95 -2.16 3.67 -10.15
CA GLY A 95 -0.72 3.53 -10.04
C GLY A 95 -0.18 2.40 -10.90
N TYR A 96 1.07 2.02 -10.61
CA TYR A 96 1.80 1.04 -11.41
C TYR A 96 2.09 -0.21 -10.61
N TRP A 97 1.56 -1.32 -11.07
CA TRP A 97 1.83 -2.65 -10.51
C TRP A 97 2.82 -3.38 -11.42
N PHE A 98 4.05 -3.57 -10.95
CA PHE A 98 5.08 -4.21 -11.78
C PHE A 98 5.13 -5.71 -11.63
N ASN A 99 5.04 -6.24 -10.41
CA ASN A 99 5.17 -7.66 -10.18
C ASN A 99 4.63 -8.04 -8.79
N GLY A 100 4.51 -9.33 -8.55
CA GLY A 100 4.04 -9.86 -7.28
C GLY A 100 2.73 -10.61 -7.40
N VAL A 101 2.13 -10.92 -6.26
CA VAL A 101 0.90 -11.71 -6.22
C VAL A 101 -0.26 -10.83 -5.74
N TRP A 102 -1.28 -10.74 -6.59
CA TRP A 102 -2.56 -10.15 -6.25
C TRP A 102 -3.53 -11.28 -5.91
N LYS A 103 -3.90 -11.41 -4.64
CA LYS A 103 -4.79 -12.50 -4.22
C LYS A 103 -6.24 -12.15 -4.35
N TYR A 104 -6.65 -10.96 -3.92
CA TYR A 104 -8.04 -10.54 -3.95
C TYR A 104 -8.13 -9.04 -3.71
N GLY A 105 -9.27 -8.47 -4.06
CA GLY A 105 -9.57 -7.06 -3.79
C GLY A 105 -10.18 -6.38 -5.00
N ARG A 106 -10.17 -5.03 -4.96
CA ARG A 106 -10.79 -4.21 -6.00
C ARG A 106 -9.72 -3.39 -6.72
N TRP A 107 -9.62 -3.60 -8.00
CA TRP A 107 -8.72 -2.85 -8.89
C TRP A 107 -9.56 -1.86 -9.69
N HIS A 108 -9.43 -0.57 -9.37
CA HIS A 108 -10.18 0.49 -10.06
C HIS A 108 -9.48 1.01 -11.30
N GLY A 109 -8.17 1.03 -11.34
CA GLY A 109 -7.44 1.53 -12.50
C GLY A 109 -5.94 1.46 -12.32
N GLY A 110 -5.23 2.01 -13.29
CA GLY A 110 -3.78 2.00 -13.30
C GLY A 110 -3.22 0.97 -14.28
N TYR A 111 -1.93 0.65 -14.12
CA TYR A 111 -1.22 -0.21 -15.06
C TYR A 111 -0.75 -1.49 -14.38
N TRP A 112 -1.13 -2.62 -14.95
CA TRP A 112 -0.69 -3.94 -14.55
C TRP A 112 0.36 -4.42 -15.54
N TYR A 113 1.62 -4.53 -15.10
CA TYR A 113 2.71 -4.95 -15.99
C TYR A 113 3.05 -6.42 -15.89
N GLY A 114 2.79 -7.08 -14.77
CA GLY A 114 3.07 -8.50 -14.63
C GLY A 114 2.79 -9.02 -13.24
N GLY A 115 3.12 -10.29 -13.03
CA GLY A 115 2.87 -10.97 -11.80
C GLY A 115 1.68 -11.90 -11.88
N ARG A 116 1.20 -12.33 -10.72
CA ARG A 116 0.12 -13.30 -10.64
C ARG A 116 -1.15 -12.65 -10.08
N TRP A 117 -2.20 -12.68 -10.85
CA TRP A 117 -3.53 -12.28 -10.43
C TRP A 117 -4.34 -13.54 -10.13
N GLU A 118 -4.74 -13.73 -8.88
CA GLU A 118 -5.54 -14.90 -8.54
C GLU A 118 -7.04 -14.62 -8.72
N LYS A 119 -7.55 -13.57 -8.09
CA LYS A 119 -8.95 -13.19 -8.21
C LYS A 119 -9.18 -11.79 -7.71
N GLY A 120 -10.20 -11.11 -8.22
CA GLY A 120 -10.59 -9.82 -7.71
C GLY A 120 -11.55 -9.11 -8.62
N TYR A 121 -12.04 -7.97 -8.14
CA TYR A 121 -12.91 -7.10 -8.92
C TYR A 121 -12.05 -6.11 -9.69
N LYS A 122 -12.36 -5.95 -10.97
CA LYS A 122 -11.65 -4.98 -11.81
C LYS A 122 -12.66 -4.22 -12.68
N TRP A 123 -12.30 -2.99 -13.02
CA TRP A 123 -13.08 -2.20 -13.95
C TRP A 123 -12.79 -2.69 -15.36
N GLU A 124 -13.85 -2.98 -16.11
CA GLU A 124 -13.73 -3.32 -17.52
C GLU A 124 -14.34 -2.18 -18.33
N GLY A 125 -13.60 -1.68 -19.30
CA GLY A 125 -13.98 -0.55 -20.11
C GLY A 125 -15.38 -0.64 -20.66
N GLY A 126 -16.14 0.46 -20.54
CA GLY A 126 -17.52 0.52 -20.99
C GLY A 126 -18.56 0.02 -20.01
N LYS A 127 -18.14 -0.36 -18.79
CA LYS A 127 -19.05 -0.79 -17.72
C LYS A 127 -18.97 0.17 -16.55
N ASP A 128 -20.09 0.38 -15.89
CA ASP A 128 -20.19 1.29 -14.74
C ASP A 128 -19.71 0.66 -13.44
N ASN A 129 -19.59 -0.67 -13.39
CA ASN A 129 -19.27 -1.44 -12.19
C ASN A 129 -18.01 -2.25 -12.35
N LEU A 130 -17.37 -2.56 -11.22
CA LEU A 130 -16.32 -3.54 -11.17
C LEU A 130 -16.93 -4.94 -11.36
N VAL A 131 -16.21 -5.81 -12.07
CA VAL A 131 -16.62 -7.19 -12.29
C VAL A 131 -15.60 -8.15 -11.67
N LEU A 132 -16.11 -9.23 -11.08
CA LEU A 132 -15.25 -10.27 -10.50
C LEU A 132 -14.56 -11.02 -11.64
N SER A 133 -13.25 -11.20 -11.53
CA SER A 133 -12.44 -11.80 -12.58
C SER A 133 -11.29 -12.61 -12.00
N ASP A 134 -10.90 -13.65 -12.70
CA ASP A 134 -9.70 -14.45 -12.40
C ASP A 134 -8.54 -14.12 -13.36
N THR A 135 -8.69 -13.10 -14.18
CA THR A 135 -7.65 -12.63 -15.10
C THR A 135 -7.23 -11.22 -14.74
N PRO A 136 -5.93 -10.86 -14.93
CA PRO A 136 -5.45 -9.54 -14.56
C PRO A 136 -6.08 -8.43 -15.39
N PRO A 137 -5.97 -7.17 -14.90
CA PRO A 137 -6.45 -6.02 -15.65
C PRO A 137 -5.72 -5.86 -16.98
N SER A 138 -6.43 -5.32 -17.96
CA SER A 138 -5.85 -4.91 -19.23
C SER A 138 -5.40 -3.46 -19.14
N ASN A 139 -4.29 -3.13 -19.80
CA ASN A 139 -3.77 -1.77 -19.85
C ASN A 139 -4.34 -0.96 -21.03
N ASP A 140 -5.30 -1.50 -21.74
CA ASP A 140 -5.89 -0.84 -22.92
C ASP A 140 -6.79 0.34 -22.55
#